data_9e1498071d6f3d8df152951c0bc9f0e7
#
_entry.id   9e1498071d6f3d8df152951c0bc9f0e7
#
_cell.length_a   1.000
_cell.length_b   1.000
_cell.length_c   1.000
_cell.angle_alpha   90.00
_cell.angle_beta   90.00
_cell.angle_gamma   90.00
#
_symmetry.space_group_name_H-M   'P 1'
#
loop_
_entity.id
_entity.type
_entity.pdbx_description
1 polymer ?
#
loop_
_entity_poly.entity_id
_entity_poly.type
_entity_poly.pdbx_seq_one_letter_code
_entity_poly.pdbx_strand_id
1 'polypeptide(L)'
;MQGEKFTTYPLSISAILGLIKANDIAIPEIQRPFVWKSKQVRDLMDSLYKGYPVGYIILWKNPNVKLKDGTISAGKKVLIDGQQRVTALMTALAGQNIINEDYKTTRIKIAFDPFAALTGDDEAEIFAVQTPAHIKSSRSEERRVGKECRSRWSPYH
;
A
#
# COMPACT_ATOMS: atom_id res chain seq x y z
N MET A 1 -12.44 29.07 -27.46
CA MET A 1 -12.67 27.71 -26.92
C MET A 1 -11.84 27.55 -25.67
N GLN A 2 -12.46 27.57 -24.48
CA GLN A 2 -11.73 27.22 -23.26
C GLN A 2 -11.63 25.69 -23.23
N GLY A 3 -10.42 25.16 -23.47
CA GLY A 3 -10.15 23.74 -23.33
C GLY A 3 -10.40 23.25 -21.91
N GLU A 4 -10.82 21.99 -21.76
CA GLU A 4 -11.01 21.37 -20.44
C GLU A 4 -9.74 21.52 -19.61
N LYS A 5 -9.91 22.13 -18.41
CA LYS A 5 -8.80 22.40 -17.49
C LYS A 5 -8.33 21.16 -16.72
N PHE A 6 -9.10 20.08 -16.76
CA PHE A 6 -8.77 18.80 -16.11
C PHE A 6 -9.43 17.65 -16.87
N THR A 7 -8.85 16.47 -16.72
CA THR A 7 -9.38 15.21 -17.27
C THR A 7 -9.39 14.16 -16.16
N THR A 8 -10.45 13.37 -16.07
CA THR A 8 -10.53 12.23 -15.14
C THR A 8 -10.46 10.92 -15.92
N TYR A 9 -9.68 9.95 -15.43
CA TYR A 9 -9.66 8.59 -15.95
C TYR A 9 -9.44 7.58 -14.83
N PRO A 10 -10.07 6.41 -14.93
CA PRO A 10 -9.87 5.35 -13.98
C PRO A 10 -8.47 4.75 -14.16
N LEU A 11 -7.77 4.52 -13.04
CA LEU A 11 -6.50 3.81 -13.01
C LEU A 11 -6.58 2.68 -11.99
N SER A 12 -6.03 1.51 -12.34
CA SER A 12 -5.84 0.44 -11.37
C SER A 12 -4.72 0.79 -10.40
N ILE A 13 -4.75 0.17 -9.20
CA ILE A 13 -3.70 0.35 -8.20
C ILE A 13 -2.33 -0.04 -8.77
N SER A 14 -2.27 -1.15 -9.52
CA SER A 14 -1.05 -1.61 -10.19
C SER A 14 -0.51 -0.59 -11.19
N ALA A 15 -1.38 0.07 -11.95
CA ALA A 15 -0.98 1.12 -12.88
C ALA A 15 -0.41 2.34 -12.15
N ILE A 16 -1.05 2.78 -11.05
CA ILE A 16 -0.55 3.89 -10.23
C ILE A 16 0.84 3.57 -9.66
N LEU A 17 1.00 2.39 -9.05
CA LEU A 17 2.30 1.95 -8.50
C LEU A 17 3.36 1.80 -9.60
N GLY A 18 2.97 1.33 -10.80
CA GLY A 18 3.85 1.26 -11.97
C GLY A 18 4.35 2.64 -12.41
N LEU A 19 3.46 3.63 -12.52
CA LEU A 19 3.81 5.00 -12.89
C LEU A 19 4.73 5.66 -11.86
N ILE A 20 4.53 5.37 -10.56
CA ILE A 20 5.43 5.87 -9.50
C ILE A 20 6.80 5.20 -9.61
N LYS A 21 6.85 3.89 -9.82
CA LYS A 21 8.09 3.13 -10.01
C LYS A 21 8.87 3.58 -11.26
N ALA A 22 8.15 3.89 -12.34
CA ALA A 22 8.72 4.44 -13.58
C ALA A 22 9.16 5.91 -13.43
N ASN A 23 8.87 6.54 -12.28
CA ASN A 23 9.14 7.95 -12.01
C ASN A 23 8.35 8.93 -12.92
N ASP A 24 7.22 8.48 -13.46
CA ASP A 24 6.27 9.31 -14.24
C ASP A 24 5.36 10.13 -13.32
N ILE A 25 5.07 9.60 -12.12
CA ILE A 25 4.43 10.33 -11.04
C ILE A 25 5.49 10.68 -10.02
N ALA A 26 5.67 11.98 -9.81
CA ALA A 26 6.63 12.53 -8.87
C ALA A 26 5.93 13.05 -7.62
N ILE A 27 6.61 12.88 -6.51
CA ILE A 27 6.16 13.35 -5.19
C ILE A 27 6.90 14.66 -4.91
N PRO A 28 6.21 15.81 -4.71
CA PRO A 28 6.87 17.10 -4.50
C PRO A 28 7.71 17.14 -3.22
N GLU A 29 8.72 18.03 -3.18
CA GLU A 29 9.63 18.18 -2.03
C GLU A 29 8.89 18.60 -0.75
N ILE A 30 7.90 19.48 -0.88
CA ILE A 30 7.08 19.96 0.24
C ILE A 30 5.98 18.92 0.52
N GLN A 31 6.32 17.91 1.31
CA GLN A 31 5.35 16.90 1.72
C GLN A 31 5.27 16.77 3.22
N ARG A 32 4.05 16.52 3.67
CA ARG A 32 3.81 16.09 5.04
C ARG A 32 4.44 14.70 5.24
N PRO A 33 5.07 14.45 6.39
CA PRO A 33 5.44 13.08 6.76
C PRO A 33 4.20 12.18 6.73
N PHE A 34 4.42 10.89 6.64
CA PHE A 34 3.32 9.94 6.67
C PHE A 34 2.74 9.89 8.08
N VAL A 35 1.49 10.34 8.22
CA VAL A 35 0.81 10.46 9.53
C VAL A 35 -0.22 9.36 9.76
N TRP A 36 -0.55 8.56 8.75
CA TRP A 36 -1.51 7.47 8.91
C TRP A 36 -0.97 6.37 9.80
N LYS A 37 -1.81 5.91 10.72
CA LYS A 37 -1.53 4.73 11.54
C LYS A 37 -1.77 3.45 10.75
N SER A 38 -1.15 2.36 11.14
CA SER A 38 -1.28 1.06 10.46
C SER A 38 -2.73 0.60 10.29
N LYS A 39 -3.61 0.94 11.24
CA LYS A 39 -5.04 0.67 11.14
C LYS A 39 -5.69 1.38 9.95
N GLN A 40 -5.36 2.67 9.72
CA GLN A 40 -5.90 3.43 8.59
C GLN A 40 -5.42 2.87 7.23
N VAL A 41 -4.19 2.34 7.20
CA VAL A 41 -3.68 1.64 6.00
C VAL A 41 -4.43 0.34 5.76
N ARG A 42 -4.71 -0.45 6.81
CA ARG A 42 -5.55 -1.65 6.72
C ARG A 42 -6.95 -1.31 6.21
N ASP A 43 -7.58 -0.29 6.79
CA ASP A 43 -8.94 0.13 6.43
C ASP A 43 -9.01 0.62 4.97
N LEU A 44 -7.93 1.23 4.45
CA LEU A 44 -7.81 1.55 3.03
C LEU A 44 -7.78 0.29 2.16
N MET A 45 -7.02 -0.74 2.56
CA MET A 45 -6.96 -2.01 1.81
C MET A 45 -8.33 -2.69 1.79
N ASP A 46 -9.00 -2.74 2.91
CA ASP A 46 -10.36 -3.30 3.03
C ASP A 46 -11.36 -2.54 2.16
N SER A 47 -11.34 -1.21 2.19
CA SER A 47 -12.20 -0.36 1.35
C SER A 47 -11.97 -0.58 -0.14
N LEU A 48 -10.71 -0.70 -0.56
CA LEU A 48 -10.35 -0.98 -1.95
C LEU A 48 -10.80 -2.37 -2.39
N TYR A 49 -10.65 -3.36 -1.52
CA TYR A 49 -11.08 -4.74 -1.79
C TYR A 49 -12.60 -4.83 -1.94
N LYS A 50 -13.35 -4.14 -1.09
CA LYS A 50 -14.82 -4.06 -1.12
C LYS A 50 -15.36 -3.14 -2.22
N GLY A 51 -14.49 -2.46 -2.97
CA GLY A 51 -14.89 -1.54 -4.04
C GLY A 51 -15.48 -0.21 -3.54
N TYR A 52 -15.23 0.16 -2.28
CA TYR A 52 -15.72 1.43 -1.74
C TYR A 52 -14.94 2.62 -2.31
N PRO A 53 -15.59 3.78 -2.48
CA PRO A 53 -14.94 4.97 -2.98
C PRO A 53 -13.90 5.50 -1.97
N VAL A 54 -12.65 5.54 -2.38
CA VAL A 54 -11.53 6.00 -1.53
C VAL A 54 -11.06 7.41 -1.88
N GLY A 55 -11.79 8.10 -2.77
CA GLY A 55 -11.49 9.46 -3.23
C GLY A 55 -10.55 9.49 -4.45
N TYR A 56 -10.20 10.70 -4.88
CA TYR A 56 -9.40 10.94 -6.07
C TYR A 56 -7.93 11.14 -5.73
N ILE A 57 -7.06 10.80 -6.68
CA ILE A 57 -5.66 11.20 -6.70
C ILE A 57 -5.55 12.34 -7.72
N ILE A 58 -5.04 13.50 -7.28
CA ILE A 58 -4.89 14.69 -8.14
C ILE A 58 -3.43 14.81 -8.56
N LEU A 59 -3.24 14.79 -9.88
CA LEU A 59 -1.94 14.92 -10.52
C LEU A 59 -1.88 16.21 -11.32
N TRP A 60 -0.77 16.92 -11.23
CA TRP A 60 -0.54 18.15 -11.94
C TRP A 60 0.68 18.03 -12.85
N LYS A 61 0.51 18.37 -14.11
CA LYS A 61 1.61 18.40 -15.07
C LYS A 61 2.23 19.79 -15.10
N ASN A 62 3.30 19.99 -14.33
CA ASN A 62 4.08 21.22 -14.32
C ASN A 62 5.58 20.90 -14.44
N PRO A 63 6.28 21.41 -15.47
CA PRO A 63 7.69 21.09 -15.69
C PRO A 63 8.66 21.71 -14.67
N ASN A 64 8.23 22.71 -13.90
CA ASN A 64 9.11 23.54 -13.08
C ASN A 64 9.03 23.26 -11.57
N VAL A 65 8.38 22.16 -11.14
CA VAL A 65 8.24 21.82 -9.72
C VAL A 65 9.49 21.11 -9.22
N LYS A 66 10.06 21.56 -8.10
CA LYS A 66 11.10 20.82 -7.37
C LYS A 66 10.54 19.55 -6.73
N LEU A 67 11.20 18.43 -6.95
CA LEU A 67 10.86 17.14 -6.41
C LEU A 67 11.62 16.87 -5.12
N LYS A 68 11.21 15.82 -4.40
CA LYS A 68 11.79 15.42 -3.11
C LYS A 68 13.29 15.08 -3.17
N ASP A 69 13.79 14.72 -4.34
CA ASP A 69 15.20 14.45 -4.63
C ASP A 69 15.99 15.71 -5.07
N GLY A 70 15.37 16.88 -5.03
CA GLY A 70 15.94 18.16 -5.45
C GLY A 70 15.96 18.39 -6.97
N THR A 71 15.50 17.44 -7.77
CA THR A 71 15.40 17.56 -9.24
C THR A 71 14.17 18.35 -9.66
N ILE A 72 14.13 18.77 -10.94
CA ILE A 72 12.93 19.40 -11.55
C ILE A 72 12.02 18.33 -12.14
N SER A 73 10.70 18.55 -12.06
CA SER A 73 9.69 17.59 -12.52
C SER A 73 9.72 17.26 -14.02
N ALA A 74 10.34 18.11 -14.84
CA ALA A 74 10.70 17.89 -16.25
C ALA A 74 9.69 17.01 -17.05
N GLY A 75 8.40 17.41 -17.05
CA GLY A 75 7.33 16.70 -17.77
C GLY A 75 6.64 15.57 -17.00
N LYS A 76 7.10 15.23 -15.79
CA LYS A 76 6.44 14.28 -14.90
C LYS A 76 5.11 14.87 -14.36
N LYS A 77 4.21 13.98 -13.96
CA LYS A 77 2.99 14.38 -13.25
C LYS A 77 3.31 14.48 -11.76
N VAL A 78 3.05 15.63 -11.17
CA VAL A 78 3.31 15.90 -9.75
C VAL A 78 2.06 15.56 -8.94
N LEU A 79 2.21 14.77 -7.90
CA LEU A 79 1.13 14.39 -6.99
C LEU A 79 0.78 15.56 -6.07
N ILE A 80 -0.42 16.13 -6.21
CA ILE A 80 -0.91 17.26 -5.41
C ILE A 80 -1.78 16.80 -4.26
N ASP A 81 -2.74 15.91 -4.53
CA ASP A 81 -3.60 15.33 -3.50
C ASP A 81 -3.65 13.81 -3.57
N GLY A 82 -3.93 13.19 -2.43
CA GLY A 82 -3.90 11.74 -2.27
C GLY A 82 -2.55 11.17 -1.83
N GLN A 83 -1.61 11.98 -1.38
CA GLN A 83 -0.25 11.58 -0.98
C GLN A 83 -0.24 10.50 0.11
N GLN A 84 -1.07 10.66 1.16
CA GLN A 84 -1.16 9.66 2.23
C GLN A 84 -1.65 8.31 1.72
N ARG A 85 -2.64 8.32 0.82
CA ARG A 85 -3.17 7.10 0.17
C ARG A 85 -2.13 6.42 -0.72
N VAL A 86 -1.45 7.21 -1.54
CA VAL A 86 -0.36 6.68 -2.40
C VAL A 86 0.76 6.11 -1.53
N THR A 87 1.18 6.79 -0.48
CA THR A 87 2.21 6.33 0.44
C THR A 87 1.76 5.04 1.17
N ALA A 88 0.48 4.96 1.58
CA ALA A 88 -0.09 3.74 2.17
C ALA A 88 -0.02 2.55 1.20
N LEU A 89 -0.38 2.75 -0.08
CA LEU A 89 -0.27 1.72 -1.12
C LEU A 89 1.20 1.30 -1.36
N MET A 90 2.13 2.25 -1.40
CA MET A 90 3.55 1.97 -1.58
C MET A 90 4.12 1.12 -0.43
N THR A 91 3.79 1.41 0.82
CA THR A 91 4.29 0.62 1.95
C THR A 91 3.59 -0.73 2.08
N ALA A 92 2.27 -0.80 1.89
CA ALA A 92 1.50 -2.03 2.07
C ALA A 92 1.69 -3.03 0.92
N LEU A 93 1.64 -2.57 -0.34
CA LEU A 93 1.65 -3.43 -1.51
C LEU A 93 3.03 -3.52 -2.18
N ALA A 94 3.74 -2.40 -2.32
CA ALA A 94 5.08 -2.40 -2.93
C ALA A 94 6.20 -2.62 -1.92
N GLY A 95 5.89 -2.70 -0.63
CA GLY A 95 6.85 -3.00 0.44
C GLY A 95 7.90 -1.91 0.66
N GLN A 96 7.63 -0.69 0.25
CA GLN A 96 8.56 0.42 0.40
C GLN A 96 8.63 0.92 1.84
N ASN A 97 9.81 1.36 2.24
CA ASN A 97 9.99 2.07 3.49
C ASN A 97 9.46 3.50 3.36
N ILE A 98 8.84 3.98 4.41
CA ILE A 98 8.26 5.32 4.50
C ILE A 98 8.82 6.06 5.70
N ILE A 99 8.77 7.38 5.67
CA ILE A 99 9.16 8.23 6.81
C ILE A 99 7.87 8.63 7.54
N ASN A 100 7.74 8.24 8.81
CA ASN A 100 6.61 8.57 9.66
C ASN A 100 6.70 10.00 10.23
N GLU A 101 5.71 10.39 11.06
CA GLU A 101 5.65 11.69 11.72
C GLU A 101 6.84 11.97 12.67
N ASP A 102 7.47 10.94 13.21
CA ASP A 102 8.68 11.02 14.05
C ASP A 102 9.98 11.07 13.22
N TYR A 103 9.89 11.23 11.90
CA TYR A 103 11.01 11.16 10.95
C TYR A 103 11.79 9.83 11.00
N LYS A 104 11.16 8.76 11.48
CA LYS A 104 11.74 7.41 11.50
C LYS A 104 11.33 6.64 10.25
N THR A 105 12.29 5.90 9.71
CA THR A 105 12.01 4.96 8.61
C THR A 105 11.23 3.77 9.16
N THR A 106 10.06 3.52 8.60
CA THR A 106 9.19 2.41 8.99
C THR A 106 8.57 1.74 7.77
N ARG A 107 8.03 0.56 7.97
CA ARG A 107 7.29 -0.18 6.95
C ARG A 107 6.04 -0.78 7.57
N ILE A 108 4.89 -0.52 6.98
CA ILE A 108 3.62 -1.10 7.40
C ILE A 108 3.38 -2.36 6.57
N LYS A 109 3.15 -3.46 7.25
CA LYS A 109 2.82 -4.74 6.64
C LYS A 109 1.37 -5.08 6.94
N ILE A 110 0.62 -5.39 5.90
CA ILE A 110 -0.77 -5.81 5.99
C ILE A 110 -0.83 -7.27 5.53
N ALA A 111 -1.42 -8.12 6.35
CA ALA A 111 -1.73 -9.50 6.01
C ALA A 111 -3.11 -9.56 5.35
N PHE A 112 -3.27 -10.47 4.40
CA PHE A 112 -4.52 -10.80 3.75
C PHE A 112 -4.91 -12.22 4.12
N ASP A 113 -6.15 -12.44 4.56
CA ASP A 113 -6.71 -13.75 4.85
C ASP A 113 -7.60 -14.21 3.67
N PRO A 114 -7.11 -15.15 2.84
CA PRO A 114 -7.86 -15.65 1.70
C PRO A 114 -9.06 -16.50 2.12
N PHE A 115 -9.04 -17.14 3.29
CA PHE A 115 -10.16 -17.95 3.78
C PHE A 115 -11.30 -17.05 4.24
N ALA A 116 -11.01 -16.01 5.02
CA ALA A 116 -11.99 -14.99 5.39
C ALA A 116 -12.61 -14.33 4.16
N ALA A 117 -11.80 -14.05 3.13
CA ALA A 117 -12.27 -13.48 1.87
C ALA A 117 -13.23 -14.40 1.10
N LEU A 118 -13.11 -15.73 1.25
CA LEU A 118 -13.97 -16.72 0.58
C LEU A 118 -15.29 -16.97 1.31
N THR A 119 -15.41 -16.61 2.58
CA THR A 119 -16.65 -16.81 3.36
C THR A 119 -17.79 -15.93 2.89
N GLY A 120 -17.48 -14.81 2.24
CA GLY A 120 -18.48 -13.82 1.82
C GLY A 120 -19.16 -13.11 3.00
N ASP A 121 -18.62 -13.21 4.20
CA ASP A 121 -19.09 -12.53 5.38
C ASP A 121 -18.56 -11.08 5.39
N ASP A 122 -19.45 -10.10 5.30
CA ASP A 122 -19.10 -8.67 5.28
C ASP A 122 -18.44 -8.21 6.59
N GLU A 123 -18.66 -8.92 7.69
CA GLU A 123 -18.03 -8.64 8.99
C GLU A 123 -16.66 -9.32 9.18
N ALA A 124 -16.27 -10.22 8.28
CA ALA A 124 -14.99 -10.90 8.37
C ALA A 124 -13.81 -9.93 8.23
N GLU A 125 -12.84 -10.05 9.13
CA GLU A 125 -11.61 -9.27 9.08
C GLU A 125 -10.63 -9.86 8.05
N ILE A 126 -10.76 -9.43 6.78
CA ILE A 126 -9.97 -9.93 5.64
C ILE A 126 -8.53 -9.41 5.68
N PHE A 127 -8.33 -8.21 6.24
CA PHE A 127 -7.03 -7.56 6.33
C PHE A 127 -6.63 -7.30 7.78
N ALA A 128 -5.42 -7.68 8.16
CA ALA A 128 -4.87 -7.46 9.48
C ALA A 128 -3.52 -6.76 9.44
N VAL A 129 -3.25 -5.90 10.43
CA VAL A 129 -1.92 -5.30 10.61
C VAL A 129 -0.95 -6.35 11.12
N GLN A 130 0.13 -6.59 10.37
CA GLN A 130 1.16 -7.54 10.75
C GLN A 130 2.18 -6.88 11.70
N THR A 131 2.21 -7.30 12.95
CA THR A 131 3.23 -6.89 13.91
C THR A 131 4.38 -7.91 13.96
N PRO A 132 5.58 -7.53 14.44
CA PRO A 132 6.69 -8.47 14.65
C PRO A 132 6.34 -9.66 15.56
N ALA A 133 5.41 -9.47 16.50
CA ALA A 133 4.92 -10.53 17.39
C ALA A 133 4.09 -11.57 16.59
N HIS A 134 3.20 -11.13 15.71
CA HIS A 134 2.40 -12.01 14.86
C HIS A 134 3.29 -12.82 13.90
N ILE A 135 4.35 -12.23 13.33
CA ILE A 135 5.28 -12.94 12.45
C ILE A 135 6.01 -14.07 13.20
N LYS A 136 6.32 -13.87 14.48
CA LYS A 136 6.97 -14.91 15.31
C LYS A 136 6.01 -16.04 15.64
N SER A 137 4.73 -15.77 15.93
CA SER A 137 3.74 -16.78 16.26
C SER A 137 3.37 -17.63 15.03
N SER A 138 3.10 -17.01 13.88
CA SER A 138 2.80 -17.77 12.65
C SER A 138 3.94 -18.67 12.19
N ARG A 139 5.22 -18.21 12.30
CA ARG A 139 6.38 -19.07 12.05
C ARG A 139 6.48 -20.24 13.02
N SER A 140 6.02 -20.10 14.26
CA SER A 140 6.00 -21.19 15.23
C SER A 140 4.90 -22.22 14.93
N GLU A 141 3.76 -21.78 14.41
CA GLU A 141 2.66 -22.64 13.98
C GLU A 141 2.99 -23.42 12.70
N GLU A 142 3.57 -22.77 11.70
CA GLU A 142 4.07 -23.45 10.50
C GLU A 142 5.11 -24.52 10.82
N ARG A 143 6.00 -24.28 11.81
CA ARG A 143 6.95 -25.28 12.29
C ARG A 143 6.29 -26.45 13.03
N ARG A 144 5.19 -26.20 13.76
CA ARG A 144 4.41 -27.25 14.42
C ARG A 144 3.71 -28.14 13.40
N VAL A 145 2.97 -27.53 12.48
CA VAL A 145 2.27 -28.26 11.39
C VAL A 145 3.27 -29.08 10.55
N GLY A 146 4.42 -28.50 10.20
CA GLY A 146 5.47 -29.23 9.46
C GLY A 146 6.08 -30.40 10.23
N LYS A 147 6.12 -30.35 11.56
CA LYS A 147 6.57 -31.50 12.39
C LYS A 147 5.51 -32.58 12.50
N GLU A 148 4.25 -32.20 12.65
CA GLU A 148 3.13 -33.16 12.72
C GLU A 148 2.92 -33.87 11.39
N CYS A 149 3.06 -33.21 10.25
CA CYS A 149 3.03 -33.81 8.94
C CYS A 149 4.20 -34.82 8.74
N ARG A 150 5.41 -34.51 9.22
CA ARG A 150 6.55 -35.46 9.12
C ARG A 150 6.41 -36.68 10.00
N SER A 151 5.76 -36.60 11.16
CA SER A 151 5.53 -37.72 12.05
C SER A 151 4.44 -38.67 11.55
N ARG A 152 3.53 -38.21 10.69
CA ARG A 152 2.45 -39.00 10.10
C ARG A 152 2.83 -39.79 8.84
N TRP A 153 3.96 -39.46 8.22
CA TRP A 153 4.50 -40.13 7.04
C TRP A 153 5.77 -40.91 7.39
N SER A 154 5.69 -41.79 8.36
CA SER A 154 6.71 -42.85 8.54
C SER A 154 6.31 -44.02 7.68
N PRO A 155 7.11 -44.45 6.68
CA PRO A 155 6.74 -45.53 5.76
C PRO A 155 6.99 -46.97 6.32
N TYR A 156 7.08 -47.13 7.63
CA TYR A 156 7.27 -48.42 8.26
C TYR A 156 6.27 -48.64 9.40
N HIS A 157 5.14 -49.19 9.04
CA HIS A 157 4.37 -50.19 9.80
C HIS A 157 3.81 -51.18 8.83
#